data_eae23c9347093a9a1c0bf285c1482bf9
#
_entry.id   eae23c9347093a9a1c0bf285c1482bf9
#
_cell.length_a   1.000
_cell.length_b   1.000
_cell.length_c   1.000
_cell.angle_alpha   90.00
_cell.angle_beta   90.00
_cell.angle_gamma   90.00
#
_symmetry.space_group_name_H-M   'P 1'
#
loop_
_entity.id
_entity.type
_entity.pdbx_description
1 polymer ?
#
loop_
_entity_poly.entity_id
_entity_poly.type
_entity_poly.pdbx_seq_one_letter_code
_entity_poly.pdbx_strand_id
1 'polypeptide(L)'
;MPSLKDVTNLIEGKISKKDEELLEKAYGFAERAHKGQMRLSGEPYFVHVVETAKILAKLRMDPETIAAGFLHDVIEDTKTPEKDEAEIKKEFGDDILFLVKGVTKL
;
A
#
# COMPACT_ATOMS: atom_id res chain seq x y z
N MET A 1 -1.92 13.52 -10.63
CA MET A 1 -1.51 12.71 -9.49
C MET A 1 -1.86 11.24 -9.71
N PRO A 2 -0.95 10.30 -9.41
CA PRO A 2 -1.25 8.87 -9.53
C PRO A 2 -2.46 8.49 -8.66
N SER A 3 -3.26 7.57 -9.15
CA SER A 3 -4.47 7.13 -8.46
C SER A 3 -4.49 5.60 -8.35
N LEU A 4 -5.43 5.10 -7.57
CA LEU A 4 -5.65 3.65 -7.48
C LEU A 4 -5.91 3.05 -8.86
N LYS A 5 -6.65 3.75 -9.70
CA LYS A 5 -6.98 3.26 -11.03
C LYS A 5 -5.73 3.04 -11.89
N ASP A 6 -4.71 3.89 -11.71
CA ASP A 6 -3.44 3.71 -12.40
C ASP A 6 -2.78 2.40 -12.02
N VAL A 7 -2.98 1.94 -10.79
CA VAL A 7 -2.48 0.64 -10.33
C VAL A 7 -3.32 -0.50 -10.86
N THR A 8 -4.63 -0.43 -10.69
CA THR A 8 -5.53 -1.52 -11.09
C THR A 8 -5.54 -1.75 -12.60
N ASN A 9 -5.36 -0.68 -13.40
CA ASN A 9 -5.27 -0.81 -14.86
C ASN A 9 -4.03 -1.57 -15.32
N LEU A 10 -3.01 -1.67 -14.47
CA LEU A 10 -1.79 -2.42 -14.79
C LEU A 10 -1.90 -3.90 -14.45
N ILE A 11 -2.93 -4.29 -13.72
CA ILE A 11 -3.16 -5.70 -13.37
C ILE A 11 -3.74 -6.39 -14.58
N GLU A 12 -3.05 -7.42 -15.07
CA GLU A 12 -3.53 -8.20 -16.20
C GLU A 12 -4.68 -9.11 -15.79
N GLY A 13 -5.66 -9.23 -16.70
CA GLY A 13 -6.81 -10.06 -16.46
C GLY A 13 -7.85 -9.40 -15.61
N LYS A 14 -8.85 -10.20 -15.20
CA LYS A 14 -9.98 -9.70 -14.45
C LYS A 14 -9.71 -9.83 -12.95
N ILE A 15 -9.68 -8.67 -12.26
CA ILE A 15 -9.53 -8.66 -10.82
C ILE A 15 -10.87 -8.99 -10.15
N SER A 16 -10.85 -9.82 -9.10
CA SER A 16 -12.06 -10.14 -8.37
C SER A 16 -12.53 -8.94 -7.58
N LYS A 17 -13.82 -8.90 -7.25
CA LYS A 17 -14.37 -7.83 -6.45
C LYS A 17 -13.71 -7.77 -5.06
N LYS A 18 -13.43 -8.94 -4.48
CA LYS A 18 -12.76 -9.04 -3.19
C LYS A 18 -11.37 -8.41 -3.24
N ASP A 19 -10.60 -8.68 -4.30
CA ASP A 19 -9.27 -8.12 -4.46
C ASP A 19 -9.30 -6.62 -4.75
N GLU A 20 -10.29 -6.18 -5.53
CA GLU A 20 -10.50 -4.76 -5.79
C GLU A 20 -10.78 -4.01 -4.49
N GLU A 21 -11.65 -4.55 -3.64
CA GLU A 21 -11.96 -3.97 -2.34
C GLU A 21 -10.73 -3.93 -1.43
N LEU A 22 -9.91 -4.98 -1.46
CA LEU A 22 -8.66 -5.03 -0.71
C LEU A 22 -7.74 -3.88 -1.12
N LEU A 23 -7.56 -3.68 -2.42
CA LEU A 23 -6.69 -2.62 -2.92
C LEU A 23 -7.24 -1.23 -2.61
N GLU A 24 -8.55 -1.04 -2.72
CA GLU A 24 -9.19 0.22 -2.34
C GLU A 24 -8.95 0.54 -0.86
N LYS A 25 -9.09 -0.46 -0.01
CA LYS A 25 -8.89 -0.31 1.43
C LYS A 25 -7.43 0.02 1.77
N ALA A 26 -6.50 -0.68 1.14
CA ALA A 26 -5.07 -0.44 1.34
C ALA A 26 -4.67 0.95 0.85
N TYR A 27 -5.16 1.35 -0.31
CA TYR A 27 -4.94 2.69 -0.88
C TYR A 27 -5.42 3.77 0.09
N GLY A 28 -6.67 3.66 0.56
CA GLY A 28 -7.25 4.66 1.46
C GLY A 28 -6.52 4.73 2.80
N PHE A 29 -6.13 3.59 3.34
CA PHE A 29 -5.38 3.54 4.61
C PHE A 29 -4.04 4.24 4.46
N ALA A 30 -3.29 3.91 3.40
CA ALA A 30 -1.98 4.51 3.16
C ALA A 30 -2.09 6.02 2.89
N GLU A 31 -3.11 6.43 2.13
CA GLU A 31 -3.33 7.85 1.85
C GLU A 31 -3.53 8.64 3.13
N ARG A 32 -4.36 8.14 4.03
CA ARG A 32 -4.61 8.80 5.32
C ARG A 32 -3.35 8.81 6.20
N ALA A 33 -2.62 7.70 6.22
CA ALA A 33 -1.42 7.58 7.04
C ALA A 33 -0.32 8.53 6.61
N HIS A 34 -0.19 8.79 5.32
CA HIS A 34 0.86 9.67 4.77
C HIS A 34 0.39 11.09 4.50
N LYS A 35 -0.83 11.43 4.94
CA LYS A 35 -1.37 12.77 4.70
C LYS A 35 -0.45 13.85 5.29
N GLY A 36 -0.07 14.79 4.44
CA GLY A 36 0.80 15.90 4.84
C GLY A 36 2.29 15.58 4.85
N GLN A 37 2.64 14.31 4.67
CA GLN A 37 4.04 13.92 4.61
C GLN A 37 4.62 14.24 3.23
N MET A 38 5.79 14.89 3.22
CA MET A 38 6.43 15.32 1.98
C MET A 38 7.81 14.69 1.87
N ARG A 39 8.24 14.44 0.62
CA ARG A 39 9.62 14.04 0.34
C ARG A 39 10.51 15.27 0.30
N LEU A 40 11.82 15.06 0.36
CA LEU A 40 12.79 16.15 0.26
C LEU A 40 12.64 16.94 -1.04
N SER A 41 12.15 16.30 -2.10
CA SER A 41 11.88 16.96 -3.37
C SER A 41 10.69 17.92 -3.33
N GLY A 42 9.93 17.95 -2.24
CA GLY A 42 8.71 18.76 -2.12
C GLY A 42 7.46 18.04 -2.63
N GLU A 43 7.59 16.80 -3.06
CA GLU A 43 6.47 16.01 -3.58
C GLU A 43 5.77 15.28 -2.43
N PRO A 44 4.43 15.15 -2.46
CA PRO A 44 3.73 14.35 -1.44
C PRO A 44 4.27 12.92 -1.40
N TYR A 45 4.53 12.42 -0.21
CA TYR A 45 5.09 11.08 -0.03
C TYR A 45 4.18 10.00 -0.63
N PHE A 46 2.87 10.20 -0.57
CA PHE A 46 1.91 9.23 -1.09
C PHE A 46 2.07 8.97 -2.58
N VAL A 47 2.57 9.93 -3.36
CA VAL A 47 2.86 9.73 -4.78
C VAL A 47 3.88 8.59 -4.93
N HIS A 48 4.91 8.57 -4.10
CA HIS A 48 5.92 7.51 -4.09
C HIS A 48 5.29 6.15 -3.74
N VAL A 49 4.37 6.12 -2.78
CA VAL A 49 3.68 4.90 -2.38
C VAL A 49 2.89 4.31 -3.56
N VAL A 50 2.15 5.14 -4.27
CA VAL A 50 1.38 4.70 -5.45
C VAL A 50 2.31 4.22 -6.57
N GLU A 51 3.43 4.91 -6.80
CA GLU A 51 4.40 4.49 -7.81
C GLU A 51 5.00 3.12 -7.49
N THR A 52 5.28 2.84 -6.22
CA THR A 52 5.75 1.52 -5.78
C THR A 52 4.71 0.44 -6.09
N ALA A 53 3.44 0.71 -5.79
CA ALA A 53 2.35 -0.23 -6.08
C ALA A 53 2.22 -0.48 -7.59
N LYS A 54 2.42 0.55 -8.42
CA LYS A 54 2.41 0.41 -9.87
C LYS A 54 3.52 -0.52 -10.35
N ILE A 55 4.70 -0.41 -9.77
CA ILE A 55 5.82 -1.31 -10.11
C ILE A 55 5.45 -2.76 -9.79
N LEU A 56 4.87 -2.99 -8.61
CA LEU A 56 4.46 -4.34 -8.22
C LEU A 56 3.40 -4.90 -9.16
N ALA A 57 2.46 -4.07 -9.59
CA ALA A 57 1.43 -4.48 -10.54
C ALA A 57 2.05 -4.85 -11.91
N LYS A 58 3.03 -4.07 -12.37
CA LYS A 58 3.75 -4.36 -13.62
C LYS A 58 4.53 -5.66 -13.54
N LEU A 59 5.04 -6.00 -12.36
CA LEU A 59 5.75 -7.24 -12.12
C LEU A 59 4.80 -8.44 -11.92
N ARG A 60 3.50 -8.22 -12.09
CA ARG A 60 2.47 -9.26 -11.97
C ARG A 60 2.40 -9.88 -10.58
N MET A 61 2.67 -9.09 -9.54
CA MET A 61 2.50 -9.54 -8.18
C MET A 61 1.01 -9.69 -7.87
N ASP A 62 0.68 -10.57 -6.93
CA ASP A 62 -0.71 -10.78 -6.57
C ASP A 62 -1.29 -9.58 -5.82
N PRO A 63 -2.63 -9.47 -5.76
CA PRO A 63 -3.25 -8.32 -5.09
C PRO A 63 -2.86 -8.14 -3.63
N GLU A 64 -2.63 -9.23 -2.90
CA GLU A 64 -2.20 -9.16 -1.50
C GLU A 64 -0.81 -8.53 -1.38
N THR A 65 0.10 -8.88 -2.28
CA THR A 65 1.44 -8.29 -2.30
C THR A 65 1.38 -6.82 -2.68
N ILE A 66 0.52 -6.45 -3.63
CA ILE A 66 0.33 -5.05 -4.02
C ILE A 66 -0.23 -4.26 -2.83
N ALA A 67 -1.23 -4.82 -2.11
CA ALA A 67 -1.78 -4.20 -0.91
C ALA A 67 -0.68 -3.98 0.14
N ALA A 68 0.17 -4.98 0.34
CA ALA A 68 1.30 -4.85 1.26
C ALA A 68 2.27 -3.75 0.81
N GLY A 69 2.43 -3.58 -0.50
CA GLY A 69 3.23 -2.49 -1.06
C GLY A 69 2.69 -1.11 -0.71
N PHE A 70 1.36 -0.94 -0.72
CA PHE A 70 0.74 0.31 -0.27
C PHE A 70 1.00 0.56 1.21
N LEU A 71 1.07 -0.49 2.02
CA LEU A 71 1.10 -0.37 3.48
C LEU A 71 2.51 -0.39 4.08
N HIS A 72 3.53 -0.78 3.32
CA HIS A 72 4.84 -1.07 3.90
C HIS A 72 5.50 0.14 4.57
N ASP A 73 5.35 1.33 4.00
CA ASP A 73 5.98 2.53 4.57
C ASP A 73 5.18 3.12 5.73
N VAL A 74 3.95 2.69 5.93
CA VAL A 74 3.11 3.20 7.02
C VAL A 74 3.77 2.92 8.37
N ILE A 75 4.28 1.70 8.56
CA ILE A 75 4.91 1.32 9.84
C ILE A 75 6.25 2.00 10.03
N GLU A 76 7.07 2.09 8.96
CA GLU A 76 8.42 2.64 9.08
C GLU A 76 8.47 4.15 9.27
N ASP A 77 7.58 4.86 8.58
CA ASP A 77 7.70 6.32 8.45
C ASP A 77 6.75 7.11 9.33
N THR A 78 5.97 6.45 10.17
CA THR A 78 5.02 7.14 11.05
C THR A 78 5.61 7.37 12.42
N LYS A 79 4.99 8.27 13.18
CA LYS A 79 5.38 8.57 14.57
C LYS A 79 4.91 7.51 15.56
N THR A 80 3.98 6.63 15.12
CA THR A 80 3.38 5.63 16.00
C THR A 80 3.35 4.26 15.29
N PRO A 81 4.53 3.67 15.00
CA PRO A 81 4.59 2.42 14.23
C PRO A 81 3.84 1.26 14.88
N GLU A 82 3.85 1.17 16.19
CA GLU A 82 3.17 0.09 16.91
C GLU A 82 1.67 0.18 16.80
N LYS A 83 1.13 1.39 16.85
CA LYS A 83 -0.30 1.64 16.69
C LYS A 83 -0.72 1.32 15.27
N ASP A 84 0.07 1.73 14.28
CA ASP A 84 -0.24 1.48 12.87
C ASP A 84 -0.18 0.00 12.55
N GLU A 85 0.79 -0.72 13.13
CA GLU A 85 0.87 -2.18 12.98
C GLU A 85 -0.38 -2.85 13.52
N ALA A 86 -0.86 -2.44 14.70
CA ALA A 86 -2.07 -2.98 15.30
C ALA A 86 -3.30 -2.70 14.44
N GLU A 87 -3.39 -1.51 13.85
CA GLU A 87 -4.49 -1.16 12.96
C GLU A 87 -4.46 -1.98 11.67
N ILE A 88 -3.28 -2.19 11.10
CA ILE A 88 -3.13 -3.03 9.90
C ILE A 88 -3.57 -4.45 10.19
N LYS A 89 -3.16 -4.99 11.34
CA LYS A 89 -3.59 -6.33 11.76
C LYS A 89 -5.10 -6.42 11.87
N LYS A 90 -5.73 -5.43 12.50
CA LYS A 90 -7.17 -5.40 12.69
C LYS A 90 -7.93 -5.27 11.36
N GLU A 91 -7.46 -4.40 10.48
CA GLU A 91 -8.14 -4.07 9.24
C GLU A 91 -7.87 -5.07 8.11
N PHE A 92 -6.67 -5.64 8.05
CA PHE A 92 -6.24 -6.46 6.93
C PHE A 92 -5.93 -7.91 7.29
N GLY A 93 -5.75 -8.20 8.58
CA GLY A 93 -5.46 -9.55 9.05
C GLY A 93 -3.96 -9.86 9.13
N ASP A 94 -3.68 -11.04 9.70
CA ASP A 94 -2.31 -11.47 9.98
C ASP A 94 -1.49 -11.72 8.71
N ASP A 95 -2.12 -12.24 7.66
CA ASP A 95 -1.40 -12.57 6.42
C ASP A 95 -0.88 -11.31 5.73
N ILE A 96 -1.70 -10.27 5.66
CA ILE A 96 -1.28 -8.99 5.07
C ILE A 96 -0.21 -8.35 5.95
N LEU A 97 -0.37 -8.36 7.26
CA LEU A 97 0.63 -7.82 8.17
C LEU A 97 1.97 -8.54 8.01
N PHE A 98 1.94 -9.86 7.86
CA PHE A 98 3.14 -10.65 7.61
C PHE A 98 3.86 -10.20 6.33
N LEU A 99 3.10 -9.99 5.26
CA LEU A 99 3.65 -9.51 3.99
C LEU A 99 4.23 -8.11 4.12
N VAL A 100 3.54 -7.21 4.83
CA VAL A 100 4.03 -5.85 5.08
C VAL A 100 5.38 -5.87 5.79
N LYS A 101 5.50 -6.67 6.83
CA LYS A 101 6.74 -6.81 7.59
C LYS A 101 7.85 -7.43 6.75
N GLY A 102 7.51 -8.37 5.89
CA GLY A 102 8.47 -9.00 4.99
C GLY A 102 9.03 -8.03 3.96
N VAL A 103 8.18 -7.22 3.35
CA VAL A 103 8.60 -6.19 2.39
C VAL A 103 9.48 -5.15 3.06
N THR A 104 9.13 -4.76 4.28
CA THR A 104 9.87 -3.75 5.05
C THR A 104 11.33 -4.17 5.32
N LYS A 105 11.58 -5.46 5.42
CA LYS A 105 12.92 -5.98 5.70
C LYS A 105 13.81 -6.13 4.47
N LEU A 106 13.26 -5.99 3.31
CA LEU A 106 14.01 -6.05 2.07
C LEU A 106 14.70 -4.73 1.77
#